data_e7f69b3e8870703aedea5fba6c63852b
#
_entry.id   e7f69b3e8870703aedea5fba6c63852b
#
_cell.length_a   1.000
_cell.length_b   1.000
_cell.length_c   1.000
_cell.angle_alpha   90.00
_cell.angle_beta   90.00
_cell.angle_gamma   90.00
#
_symmetry.space_group_name_H-M   'P 1'
#
loop_
_entity.id
_entity.type
_entity.pdbx_description
1 polymer ?
#
loop_
_entity_poly.entity_id
_entity_poly.type
_entity_poly.pdbx_seq_one_letter_code
_entity_poly.pdbx_strand_id
1 'polypeptide(L)'
;MNWWDVIWLNEAFASLMEVIASEATYPEFKLWNQMNLDRSRGFGVDSLKSSRPVEFEVKTPEEAEEMFDVLTYQKGSTVLRMFETFIGEETFKDGVRKYLKKYEYKNTHSSDLWNELTSASSYNLSEILPTWIQQEGYPIVNIEKEGSSFKISQKKYLIDGSTDSSLWSVPLNIRYLDNDKVNKLILDSDSITIENDGAIPFIN
;
A
#
# COMPACT_ATOMS: atom_id res chain seq x y z
N MET A 1 -1.14 2.97 -19.46
CA MET A 1 -0.01 2.07 -19.18
C MET A 1 0.88 1.92 -20.40
N ASN A 2 2.16 1.65 -20.21
CA ASN A 2 3.11 1.49 -21.31
C ASN A 2 3.16 0.05 -21.84
N TRP A 3 3.02 -0.93 -20.98
CA TRP A 3 2.95 -2.36 -21.27
C TRP A 3 2.11 -3.09 -20.22
N TRP A 4 1.89 -4.38 -20.39
CA TRP A 4 1.06 -5.23 -19.50
C TRP A 4 1.64 -5.39 -18.10
N ASP A 5 2.96 -5.29 -17.91
CA ASP A 5 3.63 -5.32 -16.61
C ASP A 5 3.13 -4.25 -15.62
N VAL A 6 2.63 -3.14 -16.14
CA VAL A 6 2.08 -2.02 -15.34
C VAL A 6 0.55 -1.89 -15.44
N ILE A 7 -0.17 -2.97 -15.78
CA ILE A 7 -1.64 -2.92 -15.92
C ILE A 7 -2.34 -2.55 -14.61
N TRP A 8 -1.73 -2.85 -13.48
CA TRP A 8 -2.23 -2.50 -12.16
C TRP A 8 -2.48 -0.97 -12.00
N LEU A 9 -1.72 -0.12 -12.73
CA LEU A 9 -1.99 1.33 -12.77
C LEU A 9 -3.40 1.66 -13.26
N ASN A 10 -3.97 0.86 -14.16
CA ASN A 10 -5.34 1.03 -14.60
C ASN A 10 -6.31 0.36 -13.62
N GLU A 11 -6.10 -0.91 -13.36
CA GLU A 11 -7.06 -1.76 -12.67
C GLU A 11 -7.17 -1.45 -11.17
N ALA A 12 -6.04 -1.29 -10.48
CA ALA A 12 -6.04 -0.92 -9.07
C ALA A 12 -6.58 0.50 -8.85
N PHE A 13 -6.26 1.43 -9.75
CA PHE A 13 -6.82 2.78 -9.70
C PHE A 13 -8.32 2.76 -9.95
N ALA A 14 -8.81 2.03 -10.95
CA ALA A 14 -10.23 1.90 -11.23
C ALA A 14 -10.96 1.34 -9.99
N SER A 15 -10.43 0.29 -9.36
CA SER A 15 -10.99 -0.31 -8.15
C SER A 15 -11.05 0.67 -6.97
N LEU A 16 -9.98 1.45 -6.74
CA LEU A 16 -9.99 2.45 -5.68
C LEU A 16 -10.98 3.59 -5.98
N MET A 17 -10.99 4.12 -7.20
CA MET A 17 -11.85 5.23 -7.60
C MET A 17 -13.33 4.82 -7.60
N GLU A 18 -13.65 3.58 -7.96
CA GLU A 18 -14.99 3.02 -7.85
C GLU A 18 -15.52 3.12 -6.41
N VAL A 19 -14.71 2.69 -5.42
CA VAL A 19 -15.09 2.76 -4.01
C VAL A 19 -15.23 4.21 -3.55
N ILE A 20 -14.26 5.08 -3.85
CA ILE A 20 -14.29 6.50 -3.47
C ILE A 20 -15.52 7.20 -4.04
N ALA A 21 -15.79 7.05 -5.33
CA ALA A 21 -16.90 7.73 -6.01
C ALA A 21 -18.26 7.20 -5.55
N SER A 22 -18.38 5.89 -5.42
CA SER A 22 -19.64 5.27 -5.03
C SER A 22 -19.97 5.52 -3.55
N GLU A 23 -18.98 5.47 -2.65
CA GLU A 23 -19.17 5.81 -1.23
C GLU A 23 -19.55 7.28 -1.03
N ALA A 24 -18.97 8.20 -1.83
CA ALA A 24 -19.32 9.61 -1.80
C ALA A 24 -20.76 9.88 -2.30
N THR A 25 -21.27 9.03 -3.19
CA THR A 25 -22.61 9.18 -3.79
C THR A 25 -23.68 8.41 -3.01
N TYR A 26 -23.34 7.23 -2.53
CA TYR A 26 -24.24 6.28 -1.86
C TYR A 26 -23.60 5.72 -0.59
N PRO A 27 -23.41 6.54 0.47
CA PRO A 27 -22.70 6.13 1.69
C PRO A 27 -23.40 5.00 2.46
N GLU A 28 -24.69 4.80 2.21
CA GLU A 28 -25.49 3.71 2.79
C GLU A 28 -25.03 2.31 2.35
N PHE A 29 -24.31 2.20 1.21
CA PHE A 29 -23.79 0.93 0.72
C PHE A 29 -22.53 0.46 1.47
N LYS A 30 -21.85 1.37 2.19
CA LYS A 30 -20.67 1.06 3.03
C LYS A 30 -19.59 0.28 2.28
N LEU A 31 -19.22 0.75 1.09
CA LEU A 31 -18.32 0.06 0.18
C LEU A 31 -16.89 -0.10 0.73
N TRP A 32 -16.49 0.73 1.67
CA TRP A 32 -15.24 0.51 2.42
C TRP A 32 -15.23 -0.83 3.17
N ASN A 33 -16.38 -1.31 3.64
CA ASN A 33 -16.47 -2.65 4.24
C ASN A 33 -16.26 -3.75 3.20
N GLN A 34 -16.78 -3.56 1.98
CA GLN A 34 -16.55 -4.49 0.88
C GLN A 34 -15.06 -4.51 0.50
N MET A 35 -14.41 -3.35 0.40
CA MET A 35 -12.96 -3.26 0.14
C MET A 35 -12.13 -3.98 1.21
N ASN A 36 -12.55 -3.98 2.47
CA ASN A 36 -11.89 -4.76 3.53
C ASN A 36 -11.99 -6.28 3.31
N LEU A 37 -13.14 -6.77 2.80
CA LEU A 37 -13.29 -8.19 2.43
C LEU A 37 -12.40 -8.55 1.25
N ASP A 38 -12.35 -7.69 0.24
CA ASP A 38 -11.51 -7.88 -0.95
C ASP A 38 -10.02 -7.86 -0.60
N ARG A 39 -9.61 -6.97 0.32
CA ARG A 39 -8.25 -6.98 0.90
C ARG A 39 -7.92 -8.33 1.54
N SER A 40 -8.87 -8.94 2.26
CA SER A 40 -8.67 -10.24 2.90
C SER A 40 -8.44 -11.35 1.88
N ARG A 41 -9.09 -11.29 0.71
CA ARG A 41 -8.81 -12.20 -0.41
C ARG A 41 -7.39 -12.00 -0.95
N GLY A 42 -6.97 -10.74 -1.11
CA GLY A 42 -5.60 -10.38 -1.48
C GLY A 42 -4.56 -10.98 -0.53
N PHE A 43 -4.76 -10.83 0.78
CA PHE A 43 -3.89 -11.42 1.80
C PHE A 43 -3.80 -12.95 1.69
N GLY A 44 -4.92 -13.63 1.40
CA GLY A 44 -4.95 -15.08 1.24
C GLY A 44 -4.02 -15.57 0.13
N VAL A 45 -4.08 -14.94 -1.04
CA VAL A 45 -3.22 -15.29 -2.19
C VAL A 45 -1.78 -14.84 -1.96
N ASP A 46 -1.59 -13.63 -1.46
CA ASP A 46 -0.26 -13.02 -1.29
C ASP A 46 0.55 -13.63 -0.12
N SER A 47 -0.09 -14.45 0.74
CA SER A 47 0.56 -15.24 1.79
C SER A 47 1.18 -16.55 1.30
N LEU A 48 0.99 -16.91 0.03
CA LEU A 48 1.50 -18.15 -0.54
C LEU A 48 2.93 -17.96 -1.07
N LYS A 49 3.76 -18.99 -1.00
CA LYS A 49 5.08 -19.02 -1.67
C LYS A 49 5.01 -18.90 -3.19
N SER A 50 3.86 -19.22 -3.77
CA SER A 50 3.59 -19.06 -5.21
C SER A 50 3.02 -17.67 -5.56
N SER A 51 3.01 -16.74 -4.62
CA SER A 51 2.64 -15.36 -4.91
C SER A 51 3.63 -14.71 -5.88
N ARG A 52 3.21 -13.60 -6.46
CA ARG A 52 4.02 -12.80 -7.37
C ARG A 52 3.98 -11.31 -6.99
N PRO A 53 4.94 -10.51 -7.42
CA PRO A 53 4.79 -9.05 -7.38
C PRO A 53 3.54 -8.59 -8.13
N VAL A 54 2.96 -7.44 -7.74
CA VAL A 54 1.88 -6.80 -8.49
C VAL A 54 2.37 -6.37 -9.88
N GLU A 55 3.60 -5.87 -9.94
CA GLU A 55 4.29 -5.50 -11.17
C GLU A 55 5.45 -6.45 -11.43
N PHE A 56 5.38 -7.21 -12.52
CA PHE A 56 6.46 -8.07 -12.99
C PHE A 56 6.53 -8.07 -14.51
N GLU A 57 7.67 -8.46 -15.06
CA GLU A 57 7.90 -8.45 -16.51
C GLU A 57 6.98 -9.44 -17.24
N VAL A 58 6.17 -8.95 -18.17
CA VAL A 58 5.24 -9.73 -19.01
C VAL A 58 5.82 -9.93 -20.38
N LYS A 59 6.05 -11.19 -20.79
CA LYS A 59 6.70 -11.57 -22.06
C LYS A 59 5.77 -12.24 -23.05
N THR A 60 4.72 -12.90 -22.58
CA THR A 60 3.80 -13.67 -23.43
C THR A 60 2.34 -13.21 -23.26
N PRO A 61 1.47 -13.49 -24.23
CA PRO A 61 0.03 -13.20 -24.09
C PRO A 61 -0.60 -13.91 -22.89
N GLU A 62 -0.19 -15.15 -22.60
CA GLU A 62 -0.68 -15.93 -21.46
C GLU A 62 -0.33 -15.24 -20.13
N GLU A 63 0.91 -14.79 -19.98
CA GLU A 63 1.32 -14.01 -18.81
C GLU A 63 0.52 -12.70 -18.67
N ALA A 64 0.15 -12.07 -19.81
CA ALA A 64 -0.69 -10.86 -19.77
C ALA A 64 -2.11 -11.17 -19.27
N GLU A 65 -2.68 -12.33 -19.63
CA GLU A 65 -3.98 -12.78 -19.10
C GLU A 65 -3.92 -13.06 -17.60
N GLU A 66 -2.82 -13.64 -17.11
CA GLU A 66 -2.60 -13.93 -15.68
C GLU A 66 -2.48 -12.66 -14.81
N MET A 67 -2.22 -11.49 -15.42
CA MET A 67 -2.19 -10.21 -14.70
C MET A 67 -3.57 -9.76 -14.19
N PHE A 68 -4.67 -10.30 -14.74
CA PHE A 68 -6.03 -9.95 -14.32
C PHE A 68 -6.48 -10.76 -13.10
N ASP A 69 -5.81 -10.59 -11.99
CA ASP A 69 -6.01 -11.35 -10.77
C ASP A 69 -6.19 -10.48 -9.51
N VAL A 70 -6.38 -11.15 -8.38
CA VAL A 70 -6.58 -10.51 -7.07
C VAL A 70 -5.38 -9.64 -6.65
N LEU A 71 -4.16 -9.92 -7.10
CA LEU A 71 -3.00 -9.11 -6.75
C LEU A 71 -3.01 -7.78 -7.50
N THR A 72 -3.32 -7.79 -8.78
CA THR A 72 -3.45 -6.58 -9.58
C THR A 72 -4.57 -5.67 -9.07
N TYR A 73 -5.75 -6.22 -8.80
CA TYR A 73 -6.92 -5.45 -8.39
C TYR A 73 -6.93 -5.14 -6.88
N GLN A 74 -6.99 -6.17 -6.03
CA GLN A 74 -7.23 -5.99 -4.59
C GLN A 74 -5.98 -5.57 -3.84
N LYS A 75 -4.82 -6.21 -4.07
CA LYS A 75 -3.56 -5.76 -3.44
C LYS A 75 -3.20 -4.38 -3.96
N GLY A 76 -3.23 -4.15 -5.27
CA GLY A 76 -2.90 -2.86 -5.87
C GLY A 76 -3.75 -1.72 -5.32
N SER A 77 -5.10 -1.85 -5.30
CA SER A 77 -6.00 -0.82 -4.77
C SER A 77 -5.83 -0.62 -3.25
N THR A 78 -5.55 -1.69 -2.51
CA THR A 78 -5.28 -1.60 -1.06
C THR A 78 -4.00 -0.83 -0.78
N VAL A 79 -2.94 -1.04 -1.56
CA VAL A 79 -1.69 -0.29 -1.46
C VAL A 79 -1.93 1.19 -1.78
N LEU A 80 -2.65 1.51 -2.85
CA LEU A 80 -3.02 2.91 -3.17
C LEU A 80 -3.81 3.55 -2.02
N ARG A 81 -4.79 2.86 -1.45
CA ARG A 81 -5.58 3.35 -0.30
C ARG A 81 -4.72 3.56 0.95
N MET A 82 -3.79 2.66 1.22
CA MET A 82 -2.86 2.78 2.35
C MET A 82 -2.05 4.09 2.25
N PHE A 83 -1.52 4.39 1.07
CA PHE A 83 -0.74 5.62 0.87
C PHE A 83 -1.62 6.86 0.81
N GLU A 84 -2.80 6.82 0.22
CA GLU A 84 -3.77 7.91 0.31
C GLU A 84 -4.05 8.28 1.78
N THR A 85 -4.31 7.28 2.63
CA THR A 85 -4.54 7.49 4.06
C THR A 85 -3.29 8.04 4.76
N PHE A 86 -2.11 7.55 4.40
CA PHE A 86 -0.86 7.95 5.02
C PHE A 86 -0.44 9.37 4.66
N ILE A 87 -0.42 9.74 3.38
CA ILE A 87 -0.04 11.10 2.97
C ILE A 87 -1.16 12.13 3.13
N GLY A 88 -2.40 11.66 3.22
CA GLY A 88 -3.61 12.47 3.31
C GLY A 88 -4.33 12.64 1.97
N GLU A 89 -5.64 12.66 2.04
CA GLU A 89 -6.55 12.65 0.87
C GLU A 89 -6.25 13.79 -0.12
N GLU A 90 -6.12 15.03 0.36
CA GLU A 90 -5.88 16.17 -0.51
C GLU A 90 -4.50 16.11 -1.19
N THR A 91 -3.47 15.68 -0.47
CA THR A 91 -2.13 15.47 -1.03
C THR A 91 -2.14 14.40 -2.11
N PHE A 92 -2.83 13.29 -1.87
CA PHE A 92 -2.99 12.23 -2.86
C PHE A 92 -3.74 12.71 -4.10
N LYS A 93 -4.87 13.41 -3.92
CA LYS A 93 -5.65 14.01 -5.03
C LYS A 93 -4.80 14.96 -5.87
N ASP A 94 -4.01 15.82 -5.24
CA ASP A 94 -3.15 16.77 -5.95
C ASP A 94 -2.06 16.06 -6.77
N GLY A 95 -1.43 15.02 -6.21
CA GLY A 95 -0.46 14.21 -6.93
C GLY A 95 -1.10 13.51 -8.14
N VAL A 96 -2.26 12.90 -7.95
CA VAL A 96 -3.02 12.25 -9.03
C VAL A 96 -3.44 13.25 -10.12
N ARG A 97 -3.94 14.42 -9.75
CA ARG A 97 -4.29 15.47 -10.72
C ARG A 97 -3.09 15.93 -11.54
N LYS A 98 -1.93 16.13 -10.91
CA LYS A 98 -0.68 16.47 -11.61
C LYS A 98 -0.27 15.36 -12.57
N TYR A 99 -0.31 14.10 -12.12
CA TYR A 99 -0.02 12.94 -12.93
C TYR A 99 -0.91 12.89 -14.17
N LEU A 100 -2.22 12.92 -14.01
CA LEU A 100 -3.19 12.85 -15.11
C LEU A 100 -3.01 14.00 -16.11
N LYS A 101 -2.78 15.22 -15.61
CA LYS A 101 -2.57 16.38 -16.47
C LYS A 101 -1.27 16.32 -17.27
N LYS A 102 -0.18 15.87 -16.64
CA LYS A 102 1.16 15.79 -17.26
C LYS A 102 1.23 14.71 -18.35
N TYR A 103 0.51 13.61 -18.13
CA TYR A 103 0.52 12.45 -18.99
C TYR A 103 -0.77 12.27 -19.80
N GLU A 104 -1.55 13.33 -19.95
CA GLU A 104 -2.79 13.34 -20.72
C GLU A 104 -2.55 12.81 -22.15
N TYR A 105 -3.34 11.82 -22.56
CA TYR A 105 -3.23 11.12 -23.86
C TYR A 105 -1.88 10.39 -24.10
N LYS A 106 -1.14 10.07 -23.03
CA LYS A 106 0.15 9.36 -23.12
C LYS A 106 0.10 8.03 -22.38
N ASN A 107 1.08 7.20 -22.65
CA ASN A 107 1.35 5.99 -21.85
C ASN A 107 2.33 6.32 -20.74
N THR A 108 2.22 5.60 -19.62
CA THR A 108 3.01 5.82 -18.40
C THR A 108 3.54 4.53 -17.82
N HIS A 109 4.59 4.66 -17.02
CA HIS A 109 5.11 3.66 -16.10
C HIS A 109 4.69 4.00 -14.66
N SER A 110 4.82 3.04 -13.76
CA SER A 110 4.56 3.22 -12.32
C SER A 110 5.36 4.38 -11.72
N SER A 111 6.62 4.51 -12.12
CA SER A 111 7.50 5.61 -11.68
C SER A 111 6.96 7.00 -12.00
N ASP A 112 6.18 7.16 -13.07
CA ASP A 112 5.58 8.45 -13.43
C ASP A 112 4.55 8.88 -12.37
N LEU A 113 3.73 7.94 -11.89
CA LEU A 113 2.80 8.20 -10.80
C LEU A 113 3.54 8.47 -9.48
N TRP A 114 4.54 7.64 -9.14
CA TRP A 114 5.32 7.80 -7.91
C TRP A 114 5.99 9.15 -7.82
N ASN A 115 6.57 9.63 -8.91
CA ASN A 115 7.22 10.93 -8.97
C ASN A 115 6.25 12.09 -8.70
N GLU A 116 5.03 12.03 -9.25
CA GLU A 116 4.04 13.08 -9.02
C GLU A 116 3.48 13.04 -7.59
N LEU A 117 3.26 11.86 -7.02
CA LEU A 117 2.88 11.71 -5.62
C LEU A 117 3.99 12.17 -4.67
N THR A 118 5.27 11.85 -4.97
CA THR A 118 6.43 12.35 -4.24
C THR A 118 6.50 13.87 -4.29
N SER A 119 6.28 14.48 -5.47
CA SER A 119 6.31 15.94 -5.62
C SER A 119 5.19 16.67 -4.86
N ALA A 120 4.11 15.98 -4.54
CA ALA A 120 2.96 16.51 -3.80
C ALA A 120 3.08 16.30 -2.29
N SER A 121 3.92 15.36 -1.83
CA SER A 121 4.03 14.96 -0.42
C SER A 121 5.39 15.33 0.19
N SER A 122 5.51 15.15 1.50
CA SER A 122 6.78 15.26 2.23
C SER A 122 7.58 13.94 2.29
N TYR A 123 7.08 12.88 1.64
CA TYR A 123 7.68 11.55 1.64
C TYR A 123 8.21 11.18 0.26
N ASN A 124 9.33 10.46 0.20
CA ASN A 124 9.87 9.92 -1.04
C ASN A 124 9.13 8.64 -1.46
N LEU A 125 7.94 8.80 -2.02
CA LEU A 125 7.10 7.66 -2.43
C LEU A 125 7.71 6.85 -3.58
N SER A 126 8.63 7.45 -4.33
CA SER A 126 9.36 6.74 -5.39
C SER A 126 10.31 5.66 -4.86
N GLU A 127 10.73 5.73 -3.59
CA GLU A 127 11.50 4.68 -2.93
C GLU A 127 10.59 3.71 -2.13
N ILE A 128 9.51 4.22 -1.56
CA ILE A 128 8.63 3.46 -0.68
C ILE A 128 7.72 2.50 -1.46
N LEU A 129 7.01 3.01 -2.46
CA LEU A 129 5.98 2.27 -3.20
C LEU A 129 6.49 1.01 -3.94
N PRO A 130 7.70 1.02 -4.54
CA PRO A 130 8.25 -0.19 -5.16
C PRO A 130 8.35 -1.38 -4.20
N THR A 131 8.59 -1.17 -2.90
CA THR A 131 8.65 -2.26 -1.92
C THR A 131 7.33 -3.01 -1.76
N TRP A 132 6.21 -2.42 -2.14
CA TRP A 132 4.87 -3.01 -2.08
C TRP A 132 4.39 -3.61 -3.40
N ILE A 133 4.87 -3.08 -4.51
CA ILE A 133 4.39 -3.40 -5.86
C ILE A 133 5.34 -4.35 -6.59
N GLN A 134 6.66 -4.22 -6.38
CA GLN A 134 7.68 -4.95 -7.11
C GLN A 134 8.28 -6.13 -6.32
N GLN A 135 7.71 -6.46 -5.17
CA GLN A 135 8.00 -7.71 -4.45
C GLN A 135 6.71 -8.41 -4.03
N GLU A 136 6.80 -9.73 -3.90
CA GLU A 136 5.72 -10.61 -3.48
C GLU A 136 5.49 -10.57 -1.97
N GLY A 137 4.28 -10.81 -1.53
CA GLY A 137 3.95 -10.92 -0.11
C GLY A 137 3.70 -9.58 0.58
N TYR A 138 3.62 -9.63 1.88
CA TYR A 138 3.39 -8.49 2.75
C TYR A 138 4.00 -8.73 4.14
N PRO A 139 4.31 -7.65 4.89
CA PRO A 139 4.86 -7.79 6.24
C PRO A 139 3.76 -8.02 7.28
N ILE A 140 4.10 -8.79 8.33
CA ILE A 140 3.43 -8.69 9.63
C ILE A 140 4.25 -7.75 10.50
N VAL A 141 3.57 -6.81 11.13
CA VAL A 141 4.18 -5.85 12.06
C VAL A 141 3.89 -6.29 13.49
N ASN A 142 4.95 -6.51 14.28
CA ASN A 142 4.86 -6.84 15.70
C ASN A 142 5.19 -5.61 16.53
N ILE A 143 4.47 -5.44 17.64
CA ILE A 143 4.68 -4.35 18.60
C ILE A 143 4.88 -4.99 19.95
N GLU A 144 6.04 -4.77 20.54
CA GLU A 144 6.44 -5.30 21.84
C GLU A 144 6.79 -4.17 22.80
N LYS A 145 6.23 -4.22 24.01
CA LYS A 145 6.56 -3.24 25.06
C LYS A 145 7.87 -3.63 25.73
N GLU A 146 8.85 -2.73 25.73
CA GLU A 146 10.14 -2.86 26.36
C GLU A 146 10.35 -1.74 27.40
N GLY A 147 9.94 -1.98 28.64
CA GLY A 147 9.99 -0.96 29.70
C GLY A 147 9.09 0.24 29.39
N SER A 148 9.69 1.42 29.20
CA SER A 148 9.00 2.66 28.76
C SER A 148 8.95 2.84 27.26
N SER A 149 9.52 1.93 26.46
CA SER A 149 9.59 2.02 25.01
C SER A 149 8.73 0.94 24.35
N PHE A 150 8.49 1.09 23.05
CA PHE A 150 7.90 0.06 22.20
C PHE A 150 8.84 -0.25 21.06
N LYS A 151 9.17 -1.54 20.93
CA LYS A 151 9.84 -2.06 19.73
C LYS A 151 8.80 -2.44 18.69
N ILE A 152 8.94 -1.88 17.50
CA ILE A 152 8.12 -2.20 16.34
C ILE A 152 9.02 -2.94 15.36
N SER A 153 8.63 -4.14 14.96
CA SER A 153 9.41 -4.97 14.03
C SER A 153 8.53 -5.49 12.90
N GLN A 154 9.16 -5.83 11.77
CA GLN A 154 8.49 -6.44 10.64
C GLN A 154 9.15 -7.74 10.23
N LYS A 155 8.37 -8.63 9.64
CA LYS A 155 8.85 -9.82 8.93
C LYS A 155 7.83 -10.20 7.86
N LYS A 156 8.28 -10.81 6.75
CA LYS A 156 7.38 -11.37 5.74
C LYS A 156 6.43 -12.38 6.37
N TYR A 157 5.16 -12.28 6.03
CA TYR A 157 4.16 -13.27 6.42
C TYR A 157 3.99 -14.29 5.30
N LEU A 158 4.11 -15.58 5.65
CA LEU A 158 3.78 -16.72 4.79
C LEU A 158 2.90 -17.68 5.57
N ILE A 159 1.85 -18.20 4.92
CA ILE A 159 0.84 -19.05 5.58
C ILE A 159 1.42 -20.38 6.07
N ASP A 160 2.52 -20.85 5.48
CA ASP A 160 3.21 -22.08 5.89
C ASP A 160 4.18 -21.89 7.07
N GLY A 161 4.25 -20.66 7.61
CA GLY A 161 5.11 -20.31 8.74
C GLY A 161 6.58 -20.08 8.38
N SER A 162 6.98 -20.26 7.13
CA SER A 162 8.32 -19.87 6.68
C SER A 162 8.44 -18.34 6.60
N THR A 163 9.67 -17.86 6.46
CA THR A 163 9.96 -16.43 6.27
C THR A 163 11.26 -16.26 5.50
N ASP A 164 11.53 -15.06 5.01
CA ASP A 164 12.78 -14.66 4.40
C ASP A 164 13.21 -13.27 4.92
N SER A 165 14.23 -12.69 4.33
CA SER A 165 14.78 -11.39 4.72
C SER A 165 14.11 -10.20 4.00
N SER A 166 13.00 -10.41 3.31
CA SER A 166 12.28 -9.32 2.63
C SER A 166 11.78 -8.27 3.63
N LEU A 167 11.99 -7.01 3.31
CA LEU A 167 11.55 -5.86 4.10
C LEU A 167 10.72 -4.92 3.23
N TRP A 168 9.80 -4.22 3.87
CA TRP A 168 8.96 -3.19 3.27
C TRP A 168 9.22 -1.85 3.92
N SER A 169 8.99 -0.77 3.20
CA SER A 169 8.83 0.55 3.78
C SER A 169 7.38 0.71 4.25
N VAL A 170 7.11 0.34 5.50
CA VAL A 170 5.75 0.27 6.07
C VAL A 170 5.34 1.63 6.61
N PRO A 171 4.29 2.27 6.05
CA PRO A 171 3.77 3.52 6.59
C PRO A 171 2.97 3.24 7.86
N LEU A 172 3.36 3.89 8.96
CA LEU A 172 2.71 3.74 10.25
C LEU A 172 2.13 5.07 10.74
N ASN A 173 0.87 5.06 11.14
CA ASN A 173 0.23 6.14 11.88
C ASN A 173 0.14 5.73 13.35
N ILE A 174 0.81 6.45 14.22
CA ILE A 174 0.86 6.16 15.66
C ILE A 174 0.04 7.20 16.39
N ARG A 175 -0.97 6.76 17.11
CA ARG A 175 -1.79 7.57 18.01
C ARG A 175 -1.56 7.12 19.45
N TYR A 176 -1.66 8.04 20.38
CA TYR A 176 -1.64 7.75 21.79
C TYR A 176 -3.02 8.03 22.38
N LEU A 177 -3.45 7.21 23.36
CA LEU A 177 -4.80 7.32 23.96
C LEU A 177 -5.04 8.63 24.72
N ASP A 178 -3.99 9.31 25.10
CA ASP A 178 -4.01 10.53 25.91
C ASP A 178 -4.00 11.83 25.07
N ASN A 179 -3.83 11.72 23.78
CA ASN A 179 -3.83 12.90 22.90
C ASN A 179 -4.29 12.54 21.47
N ASP A 180 -4.79 13.54 20.75
CA ASP A 180 -5.28 13.38 19.37
C ASP A 180 -4.16 13.48 18.33
N LYS A 181 -2.90 13.59 18.75
CA LYS A 181 -1.77 13.74 17.85
C LYS A 181 -1.48 12.43 17.14
N VAL A 182 -1.36 12.47 15.82
CA VAL A 182 -0.90 11.36 14.98
C VAL A 182 0.55 11.58 14.61
N ASN A 183 1.42 10.68 15.05
CA ASN A 183 2.80 10.64 14.60
C ASN A 183 2.90 9.68 13.41
N LYS A 184 3.49 10.15 12.32
CA LYS A 184 3.69 9.35 11.10
C LYS A 184 5.15 8.97 10.97
N LEU A 185 5.42 7.72 10.69
CA LEU A 185 6.77 7.23 10.41
C LEU A 185 6.75 6.13 9.34
N ILE A 186 7.90 5.86 8.76
CA ILE A 186 8.12 4.71 7.87
C ILE A 186 9.04 3.73 8.61
N LEU A 187 8.59 2.47 8.70
CA LEU A 187 9.43 1.36 9.14
C LEU A 187 10.06 0.73 7.90
N ASP A 188 11.31 1.09 7.61
CA ASP A 188 12.10 0.64 6.45
C ASP A 188 13.25 -0.31 6.80
N SER A 189 13.34 -0.67 8.09
CA SER A 189 14.30 -1.62 8.66
C SER A 189 13.56 -2.82 9.28
N ASP A 190 14.28 -3.83 9.75
CA ASP A 190 13.69 -4.97 10.45
C ASP A 190 13.00 -4.57 11.76
N SER A 191 13.48 -3.53 12.44
CA SER A 191 12.86 -2.98 13.64
C SER A 191 13.29 -1.56 13.94
N ILE A 192 12.42 -0.85 14.70
CA ILE A 192 12.68 0.45 15.31
C ILE A 192 12.20 0.44 16.76
N THR A 193 12.76 1.28 17.59
CA THR A 193 12.27 1.54 18.95
C THR A 193 11.72 2.96 19.03
N ILE A 194 10.51 3.10 19.56
CA ILE A 194 9.89 4.39 19.85
C ILE A 194 9.84 4.60 21.36
N GLU A 195 10.37 5.74 21.81
CA GLU A 195 10.24 6.18 23.20
C GLU A 195 8.79 6.56 23.50
N ASN A 196 8.33 6.21 24.68
CA ASN A 196 6.99 6.52 25.15
C ASN A 196 7.00 6.94 26.61
N ASP A 197 6.23 7.94 26.94
CA ASP A 197 6.03 8.47 28.29
C ASP A 197 5.04 7.69 29.16
N GLY A 198 4.64 6.48 28.71
CA GLY A 198 3.76 5.55 29.43
C GLY A 198 2.40 5.34 28.78
N ALA A 199 2.00 6.14 27.78
CA ALA A 199 0.78 5.93 27.03
C ALA A 199 0.89 4.69 26.11
N ILE A 200 -0.21 3.99 25.90
CA ILE A 200 -0.25 2.84 24.97
C ILE A 200 -0.45 3.39 23.55
N PRO A 201 0.47 3.13 22.61
CA PRO A 201 0.28 3.54 21.22
C PRO A 201 -0.79 2.70 20.53
N PHE A 202 -1.61 3.34 19.74
CA PHE A 202 -2.48 2.71 18.78
C PHE A 202 -1.85 2.89 17.39
N ILE A 203 -1.51 1.79 16.73
CA ILE A 203 -0.82 1.78 15.43
C ILE A 203 -1.71 1.11 14.41
N ASN A 204 -1.89 1.74 13.29
CA ASN A 204 -2.67 1.21 12.17
C ASN A 204 -1.85 1.08 10.89
#